data_26593ff72f48ce08838f53a416962bf9
#
_entry.id   26593ff72f48ce08838f53a416962bf9
#
_cell.length_a   1.000
_cell.length_b   1.000
_cell.length_c   1.000
_cell.angle_alpha   90.00
_cell.angle_beta   90.00
_cell.angle_gamma   90.00
#
_symmetry.space_group_name_H-M   'P 1'
#
loop_
_entity.id
_entity.type
_entity.pdbx_description
1 polymer ?
#
loop_
_entity_poly.entity_id
_entity_poly.type
_entity_poly.pdbx_seq_one_letter_code
_entity_poly.pdbx_strand_id
1 'polypeptide(L)'
;MVTELFVLNSNALTGEYWRFITSIFLHGSAVHLFYNLFALFFFGVALEKLIGSKRFLFVFFASGIIANIISVNFYGSSLGASGAIMGIIGTLTIIKPFMMVWAFGLILPMFIAAILWVIGDILGVFMPSNVGNIAHLSGIGVGFLIGLVLRNYIKKKTKNVKKIVVPDYYMAGWEKKYMKK
;
A
#
# COMPACT_ATOMS: atom_id res chain seq x y z
N MET A 1 25.46 6.90 -16.61
CA MET A 1 24.30 6.17 -17.16
C MET A 1 23.02 6.85 -16.63
N VAL A 2 21.93 6.89 -17.39
CA VAL A 2 20.71 7.65 -16.98
C VAL A 2 20.18 7.24 -15.60
N THR A 3 20.26 5.95 -15.26
CA THR A 3 19.80 5.41 -13.96
C THR A 3 20.52 6.04 -12.76
N GLU A 4 21.79 6.40 -12.90
CA GLU A 4 22.59 7.00 -11.82
C GLU A 4 22.09 8.38 -11.40
N LEU A 5 21.41 9.10 -12.32
CA LEU A 5 20.86 10.43 -12.05
C LEU A 5 19.58 10.38 -11.22
N PHE A 6 18.90 9.22 -11.16
CA PHE A 6 17.57 9.08 -10.59
C PHE A 6 17.47 8.10 -9.41
N VAL A 7 18.51 7.27 -9.19
CA VAL A 7 18.60 6.36 -8.03
C VAL A 7 18.76 7.17 -6.75
N LEU A 8 18.15 6.72 -5.66
CA LEU A 8 18.32 7.33 -4.36
C LEU A 8 19.72 7.05 -3.82
N ASN A 9 20.43 8.09 -3.44
CA ASN A 9 21.72 8.04 -2.74
C ASN A 9 21.91 9.30 -1.89
N SER A 10 23.07 9.47 -1.24
CA SER A 10 23.36 10.59 -0.36
C SER A 10 23.26 11.98 -1.02
N ASN A 11 23.40 12.09 -2.36
CA ASN A 11 23.22 13.36 -3.06
C ASN A 11 21.79 13.91 -2.90
N ALA A 12 20.80 13.04 -2.63
CA ALA A 12 19.45 13.47 -2.30
C ALA A 12 19.39 14.40 -1.07
N LEU A 13 20.36 14.32 -0.15
CA LEU A 13 20.45 15.18 1.03
C LEU A 13 21.15 16.50 0.75
N THR A 14 21.87 16.62 -0.37
CA THR A 14 22.76 17.75 -0.69
C THR A 14 22.31 18.54 -1.91
N GLY A 15 21.04 18.40 -2.34
CA GLY A 15 20.46 19.23 -3.41
C GLY A 15 19.73 18.44 -4.51
N GLU A 16 19.98 17.14 -4.68
CA GLU A 16 19.32 16.35 -5.70
C GLU A 16 17.99 15.74 -5.18
N TYR A 17 17.11 16.58 -4.66
CA TYR A 17 15.87 16.19 -3.97
C TYR A 17 14.89 15.38 -4.83
N TRP A 18 14.96 15.48 -6.15
CA TRP A 18 14.13 14.69 -7.06
C TRP A 18 14.33 13.18 -6.86
N ARG A 19 15.50 12.74 -6.36
CA ARG A 19 15.80 11.33 -6.12
C ARG A 19 14.85 10.66 -5.11
N PHE A 20 14.30 11.42 -4.17
CA PHE A 20 13.27 10.90 -3.25
C PHE A 20 12.00 10.44 -3.97
N ILE A 21 11.72 10.99 -5.16
CA ILE A 21 10.55 10.64 -5.97
C ILE A 21 10.94 9.71 -7.10
N THR A 22 11.98 10.01 -7.85
CA THR A 22 12.34 9.29 -9.07
C THR A 22 12.77 7.85 -8.80
N SER A 23 13.45 7.61 -7.69
CA SER A 23 13.88 6.27 -7.29
C SER A 23 12.71 5.29 -7.07
N ILE A 24 11.53 5.79 -6.72
CA ILE A 24 10.30 4.98 -6.58
C ILE A 24 9.96 4.25 -7.89
N PHE A 25 10.28 4.85 -9.03
CA PHE A 25 9.94 4.31 -10.36
C PHE A 25 11.05 3.47 -10.98
N LEU A 26 12.22 3.41 -10.36
CA LEU A 26 13.33 2.60 -10.82
C LEU A 26 13.29 1.21 -10.20
N HIS A 27 13.76 0.21 -10.96
CA HIS A 27 13.82 -1.18 -10.49
C HIS A 27 15.12 -1.84 -10.92
N GLY A 28 15.75 -2.61 -10.03
CA GLY A 28 17.04 -3.25 -10.27
C GLY A 28 16.97 -4.49 -11.18
N SER A 29 15.77 -5.05 -11.40
CA SER A 29 15.54 -6.19 -12.29
C SER A 29 14.08 -6.26 -12.75
N ALA A 30 13.83 -7.00 -13.84
CA ALA A 30 12.47 -7.27 -14.32
C ALA A 30 11.62 -8.01 -13.26
N VAL A 31 12.23 -8.91 -12.51
CA VAL A 31 11.57 -9.64 -11.42
C VAL A 31 11.15 -8.68 -10.29
N HIS A 32 12.03 -7.76 -9.91
CA HIS A 32 11.73 -6.74 -8.90
C HIS A 32 10.57 -5.83 -9.36
N LEU A 33 10.59 -5.39 -10.62
CA LEU A 33 9.49 -4.63 -11.22
C LEU A 33 8.17 -5.43 -11.20
N PHE A 34 8.22 -6.69 -11.60
CA PHE A 34 7.05 -7.56 -11.64
C PHE A 34 6.38 -7.70 -10.27
N TYR A 35 7.16 -8.00 -9.22
CA TYR A 35 6.60 -8.11 -7.86
C TYR A 35 6.01 -6.80 -7.34
N ASN A 36 6.65 -5.67 -7.64
CA ASN A 36 6.10 -4.35 -7.28
C ASN A 36 4.80 -4.06 -8.01
N LEU A 37 4.73 -4.29 -9.32
CA LEU A 37 3.51 -4.10 -10.11
C LEU A 37 2.39 -5.04 -9.66
N PHE A 38 2.72 -6.30 -9.39
CA PHE A 38 1.76 -7.28 -8.87
C PHE A 38 1.17 -6.82 -7.54
N ALA A 39 2.00 -6.46 -6.57
CA ALA A 39 1.55 -5.97 -5.27
C ALA A 39 0.75 -4.65 -5.39
N LEU A 40 1.22 -3.72 -6.24
CA LEU A 40 0.51 -2.46 -6.50
C LEU A 40 -0.85 -2.70 -7.15
N PHE A 41 -0.97 -3.64 -8.07
CA PHE A 41 -2.24 -4.00 -8.69
C PHE A 41 -3.23 -4.53 -7.64
N PHE A 42 -2.85 -5.50 -6.81
CA PHE A 42 -3.77 -6.09 -5.85
C PHE A 42 -4.11 -5.14 -4.69
N PHE A 43 -3.11 -4.62 -4.01
CA PHE A 43 -3.31 -3.77 -2.82
C PHE A 43 -3.68 -2.34 -3.21
N GLY A 44 -3.11 -1.82 -4.30
CA GLY A 44 -3.37 -0.47 -4.78
C GLY A 44 -4.82 -0.32 -5.24
N VAL A 45 -5.31 -1.21 -6.10
CA VAL A 45 -6.71 -1.20 -6.57
C VAL A 45 -7.68 -1.37 -5.40
N ALA A 46 -7.36 -2.25 -4.42
CA ALA A 46 -8.18 -2.44 -3.24
C ALA A 46 -8.26 -1.15 -2.40
N LEU A 47 -7.14 -0.48 -2.16
CA LEU A 47 -7.12 0.77 -1.41
C LEU A 47 -7.82 1.89 -2.17
N GLU A 48 -7.52 2.07 -3.46
CA GLU A 48 -8.10 3.11 -4.30
C GLU A 48 -9.62 3.05 -4.33
N LYS A 49 -10.21 1.85 -4.47
CA LYS A 49 -11.68 1.65 -4.39
C LYS A 49 -12.27 2.10 -3.07
N LEU A 50 -11.54 1.98 -1.96
CA LEU A 50 -11.99 2.37 -0.63
C LEU A 50 -11.93 3.88 -0.37
N ILE A 51 -10.84 4.53 -0.79
CA ILE A 51 -10.53 5.92 -0.41
C ILE A 51 -10.57 6.91 -1.59
N GLY A 52 -10.63 6.41 -2.81
CA GLY A 52 -10.59 7.19 -4.06
C GLY A 52 -9.16 7.57 -4.48
N SER A 53 -8.99 7.85 -5.80
CA SER A 53 -7.68 8.02 -6.46
C SER A 53 -6.81 9.11 -5.83
N LYS A 54 -7.38 10.26 -5.47
CA LYS A 54 -6.59 11.36 -4.88
C LYS A 54 -5.92 10.97 -3.56
N ARG A 55 -6.65 10.27 -2.67
CA ARG A 55 -6.11 9.82 -1.39
C ARG A 55 -5.16 8.63 -1.58
N PHE A 56 -5.46 7.76 -2.53
CA PHE A 56 -4.57 6.67 -2.91
C PHE A 56 -3.19 7.19 -3.36
N LEU A 57 -3.17 8.16 -4.28
CA LEU A 57 -1.92 8.80 -4.72
C LEU A 57 -1.19 9.49 -3.55
N PHE A 58 -1.92 10.15 -2.67
CA PHE A 58 -1.32 10.74 -1.47
C PHE A 58 -0.66 9.67 -0.58
N VAL A 59 -1.33 8.54 -0.31
CA VAL A 59 -0.74 7.43 0.46
C VAL A 59 0.52 6.92 -0.22
N PHE A 60 0.44 6.65 -1.53
CA PHE A 60 1.57 6.12 -2.30
C PHE A 60 2.80 7.04 -2.23
N PHE A 61 2.63 8.31 -2.59
CA PHE A 61 3.76 9.24 -2.63
C PHE A 61 4.25 9.62 -1.24
N ALA A 62 3.37 9.88 -0.28
CA ALA A 62 3.79 10.23 1.08
C ALA A 62 4.57 9.08 1.72
N SER A 63 4.08 7.85 1.61
CA SER A 63 4.79 6.68 2.16
C SER A 63 6.11 6.43 1.46
N GLY A 64 6.16 6.50 0.12
CA GLY A 64 7.37 6.27 -0.66
C GLY A 64 8.44 7.33 -0.40
N ILE A 65 8.06 8.61 -0.38
CA ILE A 65 8.99 9.72 -0.12
C ILE A 65 9.55 9.64 1.30
N ILE A 66 8.69 9.42 2.32
CA ILE A 66 9.14 9.32 3.71
C ILE A 66 10.01 8.08 3.91
N ALA A 67 9.65 6.94 3.28
CA ALA A 67 10.49 5.75 3.29
C ALA A 67 11.88 6.03 2.71
N ASN A 68 11.96 6.76 1.61
CA ASN A 68 13.22 7.15 0.99
C ASN A 68 14.04 8.14 1.85
N ILE A 69 13.38 9.14 2.48
CA ILE A 69 14.06 10.08 3.39
C ILE A 69 14.66 9.36 4.60
N ILE A 70 14.01 8.34 5.12
CA ILE A 70 14.54 7.55 6.23
C ILE A 70 15.66 6.63 5.73
N SER A 71 15.43 5.88 4.67
CA SER A 71 16.31 4.82 4.21
C SER A 71 17.61 5.32 3.59
N VAL A 72 17.67 6.54 3.07
CA VAL A 72 18.89 7.13 2.47
C VAL A 72 20.07 7.20 3.45
N ASN A 73 19.77 7.21 4.76
CA ASN A 73 20.81 7.23 5.80
C ASN A 73 21.39 5.84 6.11
N PHE A 74 20.79 4.77 5.57
CA PHE A 74 21.16 3.39 5.88
C PHE A 74 21.69 2.62 4.67
N TYR A 75 21.40 3.08 3.46
CA TYR A 75 21.80 2.42 2.23
C TYR A 75 22.63 3.36 1.35
N GLY A 76 23.71 2.85 0.76
CA GLY A 76 24.54 3.61 -0.19
C GLY A 76 23.74 4.02 -1.45
N SER A 77 22.85 3.14 -1.91
CA SER A 77 21.88 3.44 -2.97
C SER A 77 20.61 2.61 -2.78
N SER A 78 19.46 3.14 -3.22
CA SER A 78 18.17 2.46 -3.11
C SER A 78 17.26 2.84 -4.28
N LEU A 79 16.37 1.91 -4.66
CA LEU A 79 15.37 2.10 -5.72
C LEU A 79 14.21 1.12 -5.54
N GLY A 80 13.05 1.46 -6.07
CA GLY A 80 11.86 0.61 -6.07
C GLY A 80 10.64 1.26 -5.42
N ALA A 81 9.45 0.82 -5.87
CA ALA A 81 8.17 1.28 -5.33
C ALA A 81 7.79 0.63 -4.00
N SER A 82 8.58 -0.33 -3.51
CA SER A 82 8.19 -1.21 -2.39
C SER A 82 7.88 -0.44 -1.10
N GLY A 83 8.63 0.61 -0.77
CA GLY A 83 8.33 1.48 0.38
C GLY A 83 6.95 2.15 0.29
N ALA A 84 6.56 2.62 -0.91
CA ALA A 84 5.23 3.18 -1.17
C ALA A 84 4.13 2.11 -1.09
N ILE A 85 4.40 0.91 -1.61
CA ILE A 85 3.49 -0.24 -1.57
C ILE A 85 3.28 -0.72 -0.13
N MET A 86 4.33 -0.76 0.68
CA MET A 86 4.22 -1.05 2.11
C MET A 86 3.34 -0.02 2.84
N GLY A 87 3.38 1.24 2.41
CA GLY A 87 2.44 2.26 2.89
C GLY A 87 0.98 1.97 2.54
N ILE A 88 0.71 1.49 1.33
CA ILE A 88 -0.62 1.02 0.93
C ILE A 88 -1.06 -0.15 1.81
N ILE A 89 -0.20 -1.15 2.01
CA ILE A 89 -0.43 -2.32 2.86
C ILE A 89 -0.73 -1.89 4.29
N GLY A 90 0.08 -0.99 4.87
CA GLY A 90 -0.14 -0.45 6.21
C GLY A 90 -1.50 0.26 6.34
N THR A 91 -1.85 1.08 5.36
CA THR A 91 -3.14 1.78 5.33
C THR A 91 -4.32 0.79 5.27
N LEU A 92 -4.24 -0.23 4.40
CA LEU A 92 -5.25 -1.29 4.30
C LEU A 92 -5.39 -2.08 5.60
N THR A 93 -4.28 -2.39 6.26
CA THR A 93 -4.28 -3.11 7.54
C THR A 93 -5.12 -2.39 8.60
N ILE A 94 -5.03 -1.07 8.67
CA ILE A 94 -5.80 -0.27 9.64
C ILE A 94 -7.27 -0.12 9.22
N ILE A 95 -7.54 0.05 7.92
CA ILE A 95 -8.90 0.31 7.41
C ILE A 95 -9.72 -0.98 7.32
N LYS A 96 -9.10 -2.08 6.88
CA LYS A 96 -9.73 -3.37 6.60
C LYS A 96 -8.89 -4.55 7.15
N PRO A 97 -8.66 -4.63 8.48
CA PRO A 97 -7.75 -5.62 9.08
C PRO A 97 -8.14 -7.08 8.77
N PHE A 98 -9.42 -7.36 8.61
CA PHE A 98 -9.94 -8.71 8.34
C PHE A 98 -10.18 -8.98 6.85
N MET A 99 -9.75 -8.09 5.95
CA MET A 99 -9.80 -8.35 4.51
C MET A 99 -8.89 -9.53 4.18
N MET A 100 -9.45 -10.55 3.54
CA MET A 100 -8.67 -11.71 3.09
C MET A 100 -7.80 -11.33 1.90
N VAL A 101 -6.52 -11.63 1.99
CA VAL A 101 -5.51 -11.35 0.94
C VAL A 101 -4.70 -12.62 0.67
N TRP A 102 -4.23 -12.76 -0.56
CA TRP A 102 -3.28 -13.81 -0.89
C TRP A 102 -1.87 -13.31 -0.63
N ALA A 103 -1.19 -13.90 0.34
CA ALA A 103 0.17 -13.55 0.73
C ALA A 103 0.91 -14.81 1.20
N PHE A 104 2.20 -14.91 0.90
CA PHE A 104 3.06 -16.04 1.26
C PHE A 104 2.54 -17.41 0.78
N GLY A 105 1.80 -17.44 -0.33
CA GLY A 105 1.16 -18.66 -0.85
C GLY A 105 -0.12 -19.09 -0.11
N LEU A 106 -0.62 -18.29 0.83
CA LEU A 106 -1.79 -18.58 1.66
C LEU A 106 -2.81 -17.43 1.56
N ILE A 107 -4.07 -17.76 1.87
CA ILE A 107 -5.12 -16.75 2.06
C ILE A 107 -5.16 -16.39 3.54
N LEU A 108 -4.78 -15.15 3.87
CA LEU A 108 -4.63 -14.66 5.24
C LEU A 108 -5.43 -13.36 5.43
N PRO A 109 -5.91 -13.08 6.65
CA PRO A 109 -6.38 -11.75 7.00
C PRO A 109 -5.25 -10.72 6.86
N MET A 110 -5.60 -9.51 6.39
CA MET A 110 -4.64 -8.42 6.11
C MET A 110 -3.72 -8.11 7.29
N PHE A 111 -4.24 -8.13 8.53
CA PHE A 111 -3.43 -7.86 9.71
C PHE A 111 -2.37 -8.93 9.96
N ILE A 112 -2.67 -10.21 9.70
CA ILE A 112 -1.69 -11.30 9.82
C ILE A 112 -0.62 -11.17 8.74
N ALA A 113 -1.02 -10.92 7.49
CA ALA A 113 -0.06 -10.69 6.41
C ALA A 113 0.88 -9.52 6.72
N ALA A 114 0.35 -8.41 7.24
CA ALA A 114 1.15 -7.25 7.64
C ALA A 114 2.14 -7.57 8.77
N ILE A 115 1.72 -8.33 9.78
CA ILE A 115 2.61 -8.77 10.87
C ILE A 115 3.76 -9.63 10.30
N LEU A 116 3.47 -10.57 9.41
CA LEU A 116 4.49 -11.41 8.80
C LEU A 116 5.48 -10.60 7.95
N TRP A 117 5.02 -9.60 7.18
CA TRP A 117 5.91 -8.69 6.46
C TRP A 117 6.79 -7.89 7.42
N VAL A 118 6.21 -7.30 8.48
CA VAL A 118 6.98 -6.53 9.47
C VAL A 118 8.04 -7.40 10.15
N ILE A 119 7.69 -8.62 10.57
CA ILE A 119 8.65 -9.57 11.16
C ILE A 119 9.75 -9.89 10.15
N GLY A 120 9.40 -10.20 8.91
CA GLY A 120 10.37 -10.50 7.85
C GLY A 120 11.33 -9.35 7.59
N ASP A 121 10.82 -8.12 7.52
CA ASP A 121 11.66 -6.93 7.33
C ASP A 121 12.53 -6.63 8.58
N ILE A 122 12.03 -6.80 9.80
CA ILE A 122 12.84 -6.67 11.03
C ILE A 122 14.01 -7.65 11.00
N LEU A 123 13.74 -8.92 10.71
CA LEU A 123 14.79 -9.93 10.60
C LEU A 123 15.76 -9.60 9.45
N GLY A 124 15.23 -9.13 8.32
CA GLY A 124 16.01 -8.74 7.14
C GLY A 124 16.95 -7.55 7.36
N VAL A 125 16.67 -6.67 8.33
CA VAL A 125 17.60 -5.58 8.71
C VAL A 125 18.93 -6.13 9.24
N PHE A 126 18.89 -7.28 9.91
CA PHE A 126 20.07 -7.92 10.53
C PHE A 126 20.75 -8.94 9.61
N MET A 127 20.19 -9.17 8.42
CA MET A 127 20.73 -10.14 7.46
C MET A 127 21.26 -9.42 6.22
N PRO A 128 22.39 -9.85 5.64
CA PRO A 128 22.87 -9.34 4.37
C PRO A 128 21.80 -9.59 3.28
N SER A 129 21.16 -8.54 2.80
CA SER A 129 20.16 -8.65 1.75
C SER A 129 20.18 -7.42 0.84
N ASN A 130 19.75 -7.59 -0.41
CA ASN A 130 19.52 -6.49 -1.35
C ASN A 130 18.10 -5.91 -1.23
N VAL A 131 17.40 -6.18 -0.10
CA VAL A 131 16.05 -5.70 0.17
C VAL A 131 16.11 -4.45 1.04
N GLY A 132 15.35 -3.45 0.67
CA GLY A 132 15.26 -2.19 1.43
C GLY A 132 14.37 -2.32 2.68
N ASN A 133 14.71 -3.21 3.62
CA ASN A 133 13.88 -3.51 4.79
C ASN A 133 13.52 -2.27 5.62
N ILE A 134 14.45 -1.33 5.79
CA ILE A 134 14.19 -0.06 6.49
C ILE A 134 13.19 0.80 5.72
N ALA A 135 13.29 0.86 4.40
CA ALA A 135 12.31 1.57 3.57
C ALA A 135 10.92 0.92 3.69
N HIS A 136 10.84 -0.42 3.73
CA HIS A 136 9.59 -1.15 3.94
C HIS A 136 8.96 -0.84 5.31
N LEU A 137 9.73 -0.98 6.39
CA LEU A 137 9.28 -0.68 7.75
C LEU A 137 8.83 0.78 7.90
N SER A 138 9.57 1.71 7.29
CA SER A 138 9.20 3.12 7.28
C SER A 138 7.90 3.36 6.51
N GLY A 139 7.78 2.77 5.32
CA GLY A 139 6.59 2.87 4.48
C GLY A 139 5.34 2.32 5.18
N ILE A 140 5.40 1.12 5.77
CA ILE A 140 4.26 0.52 6.47
C ILE A 140 3.87 1.33 7.70
N GLY A 141 4.84 1.86 8.43
CA GLY A 141 4.61 2.75 9.58
C GLY A 141 3.85 4.03 9.19
N VAL A 142 4.28 4.70 8.11
CA VAL A 142 3.55 5.85 7.54
C VAL A 142 2.14 5.45 7.13
N GLY A 143 1.99 4.29 6.47
CA GLY A 143 0.70 3.75 6.08
C GLY A 143 -0.22 3.51 7.27
N PHE A 144 0.27 3.00 8.39
CA PHE A 144 -0.51 2.85 9.63
C PHE A 144 -1.02 4.21 10.13
N LEU A 145 -0.17 5.22 10.19
CA LEU A 145 -0.56 6.57 10.64
C LEU A 145 -1.63 7.17 9.73
N ILE A 146 -1.44 7.13 8.42
CA ILE A 146 -2.43 7.61 7.46
C ILE A 146 -3.74 6.80 7.56
N GLY A 147 -3.62 5.49 7.74
CA GLY A 147 -4.76 4.58 7.92
C GLY A 147 -5.62 4.94 9.11
N LEU A 148 -5.03 5.32 10.25
CA LEU A 148 -5.75 5.79 11.44
C LEU A 148 -6.60 7.03 11.15
N VAL A 149 -6.05 8.00 10.43
CA VAL A 149 -6.78 9.20 10.01
C VAL A 149 -7.91 8.86 9.04
N LEU A 150 -7.63 8.06 8.02
CA LEU A 150 -8.60 7.71 6.98
C LEU A 150 -9.70 6.77 7.47
N ARG A 151 -9.47 5.95 8.48
CA ARG A 151 -10.47 5.05 9.06
C ARG A 151 -11.71 5.81 9.53
N ASN A 152 -11.51 6.96 10.18
CA ASN A 152 -12.60 7.80 10.65
C ASN A 152 -13.40 8.41 9.48
N TYR A 153 -12.70 8.84 8.43
CA TYR A 153 -13.33 9.32 7.20
C TYR A 153 -14.24 8.25 6.56
N ILE A 154 -13.75 7.02 6.44
CA ILE A 154 -14.51 5.92 5.82
C ILE A 154 -15.73 5.56 6.68
N LYS A 155 -15.57 5.45 8.00
CA LYS A 155 -16.71 5.20 8.91
C LYS A 155 -17.81 6.24 8.74
N LYS A 156 -17.45 7.52 8.62
CA LYS A 156 -18.41 8.62 8.41
C LYS A 156 -19.10 8.50 7.05
N LYS A 157 -18.36 8.18 5.99
CA LYS A 157 -18.91 7.98 4.64
C LYS A 157 -19.91 6.83 4.60
N THR A 158 -19.60 5.70 5.24
CA THR A 158 -20.49 4.52 5.26
C THR A 158 -21.78 4.77 6.03
N LYS A 159 -21.74 5.57 7.10
CA LYS A 159 -22.95 5.95 7.84
C LYS A 159 -23.90 6.83 7.03
N ASN A 160 -23.37 7.61 6.10
CA ASN A 160 -24.18 8.54 5.28
C ASN A 160 -24.74 7.90 4.00
N VAL A 161 -24.45 6.63 3.72
CA VAL A 161 -25.12 5.90 2.65
C VAL A 161 -26.54 5.64 3.10
N LYS A 162 -27.52 6.37 2.53
CA LYS A 162 -28.95 6.12 2.73
C LYS A 162 -29.21 4.67 2.35
N LYS A 163 -29.79 3.89 3.27
CA LYS A 163 -30.36 2.58 2.94
C LYS A 163 -31.37 2.80 1.81
N ILE A 164 -31.10 2.22 0.65
CA ILE A 164 -32.12 2.15 -0.39
C ILE A 164 -33.16 1.16 0.15
N VAL A 165 -34.27 1.68 0.68
CA VAL A 165 -35.41 0.87 1.05
C VAL A 165 -36.15 0.59 -0.25
N VAL A 166 -36.03 -0.63 -0.75
CA VAL A 166 -36.81 -1.08 -1.89
C VAL A 166 -38.25 -1.23 -1.38
N PRO A 167 -39.22 -0.51 -1.95
CA PRO A 167 -40.62 -0.65 -1.51
C PRO A 167 -41.12 -2.09 -1.67
N ASP A 168 -41.89 -2.56 -0.71
CA ASP A 168 -42.36 -3.95 -0.64
C ASP A 168 -43.12 -4.42 -1.91
N TYR A 169 -43.77 -3.50 -2.61
CA TYR A 169 -44.48 -3.84 -3.86
C TYR A 169 -43.51 -4.25 -5.00
N TYR A 170 -42.25 -3.72 -5.02
CA TYR A 170 -41.24 -4.18 -5.96
C TYR A 170 -40.75 -5.57 -5.59
N MET A 171 -40.56 -5.82 -4.28
CA MET A 171 -40.10 -7.13 -3.80
C MET A 171 -41.19 -8.20 -4.08
N ALA A 172 -42.46 -7.93 -3.78
CA ALA A 172 -43.57 -8.84 -4.07
C ALA A 172 -43.71 -9.12 -5.58
N GLY A 173 -43.56 -8.10 -6.42
CA GLY A 173 -43.57 -8.28 -7.87
C GLY A 173 -42.40 -9.14 -8.39
N TRP A 174 -41.20 -8.97 -7.84
CA TRP A 174 -40.03 -9.74 -8.18
C TRP A 174 -40.16 -11.20 -7.71
N GLU A 175 -40.59 -11.44 -6.47
CA GLU A 175 -40.86 -12.77 -5.92
C GLU A 175 -41.90 -13.54 -6.74
N LYS A 176 -43.02 -12.89 -7.11
CA LYS A 176 -44.04 -13.48 -7.95
C LYS A 176 -43.54 -13.87 -9.33
N LYS A 177 -42.57 -13.13 -9.88
CA LYS A 177 -42.06 -13.36 -11.22
C LYS A 177 -40.97 -14.43 -11.27
N TYR A 178 -40.09 -14.48 -10.25
CA TYR A 178 -38.85 -15.25 -10.29
C TYR A 178 -38.77 -16.38 -9.24
N MET A 179 -39.57 -16.33 -8.18
CA MET A 179 -39.59 -17.34 -7.11
C MET A 179 -40.83 -18.21 -7.11
N LYS A 180 -41.54 -18.37 -8.27
CA LYS A 180 -42.60 -19.36 -8.38
C LYS A 180 -42.01 -20.76 -8.17
N LYS A 181 -42.46 -21.42 -7.07
CA LYS A 181 -42.29 -22.87 -6.90
C LYS A 181 -43.14 -23.60 -7.92
#